data_8e7199e522179271ec3af38ee5f617ad
#
_entry.id   8e7199e522179271ec3af38ee5f617ad
#
_cell.length_a   1.000
_cell.length_b   1.000
_cell.length_c   1.000
_cell.angle_alpha   90.00
_cell.angle_beta   90.00
_cell.angle_gamma   90.00
#
_symmetry.space_group_name_H-M   'P 1'
#
loop_
_entity.id
_entity.type
_entity.pdbx_description
1 polymer ?
#
loop_
_entity_poly.entity_id
_entity_poly.type
_entity_poly.pdbx_seq_one_letter_code
_entity_poly.pdbx_strand_id
1 'polypeptide(L)'
;KDKQIKRKQEEKRMSLFIEEEGNIKLDFDTEEIAALVIDAALELADCPYEAEINLLLTENAQIHEMNLEQRGIDRPTDVLSFPMIEYEEPGDFSVIDEESAEAFNPESGELMLGDIVISKEKVLSQAEEYGHLPKREYAFLIAHSMLHLFGYDHMVDEERVVMEAKQKEIMEKVGIFR
;
A
#
# COMPACT_ATOMS: atom_id res chain seq x y z
N LYS A 1 10.50 26.72 -19.21
CA LYS A 1 10.14 26.95 -17.79
C LYS A 1 8.92 26.12 -17.37
N ASP A 2 7.85 26.07 -18.20
CA ASP A 2 6.62 25.37 -17.85
C ASP A 2 6.76 23.84 -17.81
N LYS A 3 7.62 23.26 -18.66
CA LYS A 3 7.93 21.82 -18.63
C LYS A 3 8.73 21.37 -17.42
N GLN A 4 9.59 22.24 -16.88
CA GLN A 4 10.35 21.94 -15.66
C GLN A 4 9.48 22.09 -14.40
N ILE A 5 8.53 23.03 -14.41
CA ILE A 5 7.59 23.23 -13.31
C ILE A 5 6.60 22.05 -13.24
N LYS A 6 6.10 21.57 -14.39
CA LYS A 6 5.25 20.36 -14.45
C LYS A 6 5.98 19.10 -13.95
N ARG A 7 7.25 18.90 -14.35
CA ARG A 7 8.05 17.76 -13.87
C ARG A 7 8.29 17.81 -12.36
N LYS A 8 8.51 18.99 -11.78
CA LYS A 8 8.66 19.13 -10.32
C LYS A 8 7.36 18.91 -9.56
N GLN A 9 6.20 19.17 -10.16
CA GLN A 9 4.91 18.86 -9.55
C GLN A 9 4.53 17.37 -9.67
N GLU A 10 4.97 16.67 -10.72
CA GLU A 10 4.78 15.23 -10.90
C GLU A 10 5.66 14.38 -9.97
N GLU A 11 6.81 14.91 -9.49
CA GLU A 11 7.76 14.19 -8.64
C GLU A 11 7.32 14.05 -7.17
N LYS A 12 6.21 14.70 -6.73
CA LYS A 12 5.75 14.67 -5.34
C LYS A 12 4.27 14.30 -5.21
N ARG A 13 3.90 13.07 -5.59
CA ARG A 13 2.56 12.54 -5.28
C ARG A 13 2.46 12.00 -3.88
N MET A 14 3.58 11.64 -3.26
CA MET A 14 3.58 10.97 -1.97
C MET A 14 4.87 11.16 -1.21
N SER A 15 4.76 10.97 0.11
CA SER A 15 5.86 10.66 1.00
C SER A 15 5.70 9.23 1.50
N LEU A 16 6.74 8.43 1.35
CA LEU A 16 6.79 7.05 1.82
C LEU A 16 7.83 6.95 2.93
N PHE A 17 7.39 6.54 4.11
CA PHE A 17 8.26 6.26 5.25
C PHE A 17 8.36 4.75 5.43
N ILE A 18 9.57 4.20 5.20
CA ILE A 18 9.84 2.78 5.37
C ILE A 18 10.68 2.57 6.61
N GLU A 19 10.21 1.67 7.46
CA GLU A 19 10.98 1.08 8.56
C GLU A 19 11.15 -0.41 8.29
N GLU A 20 12.31 -0.94 8.66
CA GLU A 20 12.62 -2.36 8.52
C GLU A 20 13.18 -2.88 9.82
N GLU A 21 12.67 -4.00 10.28
CA GLU A 21 13.13 -4.69 11.50
C GLU A 21 13.34 -6.18 11.25
N GLY A 22 14.09 -6.81 12.12
CA GLY A 22 14.47 -8.22 12.01
C GLY A 22 15.74 -8.44 11.20
N ASN A 23 16.06 -9.71 10.93
CA ASN A 23 17.33 -10.12 10.34
C ASN A 23 17.22 -10.54 8.85
N ILE A 24 16.03 -10.80 8.39
CA ILE A 24 15.78 -11.21 6.99
C ILE A 24 15.93 -10.00 6.09
N LYS A 25 16.68 -10.17 5.01
CA LYS A 25 16.84 -9.13 3.97
C LYS A 25 16.29 -9.63 2.65
N LEU A 26 15.47 -8.78 2.04
CA LEU A 26 15.02 -8.99 0.67
C LEU A 26 16.13 -8.55 -0.29
N ASP A 27 16.33 -9.31 -1.37
CA ASP A 27 17.45 -9.12 -2.30
C ASP A 27 17.19 -8.13 -3.43
N PHE A 28 16.29 -7.19 -3.20
CA PHE A 28 15.94 -6.12 -4.13
C PHE A 28 15.75 -4.80 -3.39
N ASP A 29 15.68 -3.70 -4.12
CA ASP A 29 15.44 -2.37 -3.56
C ASP A 29 13.97 -2.22 -3.15
N THR A 30 13.69 -2.45 -1.86
CA THR A 30 12.33 -2.42 -1.30
C THR A 30 11.69 -1.04 -1.36
N GLU A 31 12.47 0.01 -1.18
CA GLU A 31 11.99 1.39 -1.26
C GLU A 31 11.58 1.77 -2.68
N GLU A 32 12.42 1.46 -3.66
CA GLU A 32 12.16 1.72 -5.07
C GLU A 32 10.87 1.01 -5.54
N ILE A 33 10.74 -0.28 -5.23
CA ILE A 33 9.56 -1.06 -5.62
C ILE A 33 8.30 -0.55 -4.91
N ALA A 34 8.37 -0.27 -3.63
CA ALA A 34 7.24 0.27 -2.87
C ALA A 34 6.78 1.61 -3.44
N ALA A 35 7.71 2.52 -3.68
CA ALA A 35 7.41 3.83 -4.27
C ALA A 35 6.74 3.71 -5.64
N LEU A 36 7.24 2.82 -6.48
CA LEU A 36 6.71 2.58 -7.82
C LEU A 36 5.25 2.06 -7.78
N VAL A 37 4.97 1.10 -6.92
CA VAL A 37 3.64 0.50 -6.78
C VAL A 37 2.66 1.49 -6.16
N ILE A 38 3.06 2.19 -5.12
CA ILE A 38 2.21 3.17 -4.43
C ILE A 38 1.86 4.34 -5.37
N ASP A 39 2.84 4.85 -6.11
CA ASP A 39 2.59 5.91 -7.09
C ASP A 39 1.61 5.46 -8.19
N ALA A 40 1.77 4.26 -8.70
CA ALA A 40 0.84 3.68 -9.67
C ALA A 40 -0.57 3.54 -9.11
N ALA A 41 -0.70 3.09 -7.86
CA ALA A 41 -2.00 2.96 -7.18
C ALA A 41 -2.68 4.32 -7.00
N LEU A 42 -1.94 5.34 -6.59
CA LEU A 42 -2.46 6.71 -6.42
C LEU A 42 -2.94 7.30 -7.75
N GLU A 43 -2.20 7.07 -8.83
CA GLU A 43 -2.55 7.53 -10.15
C GLU A 43 -3.82 6.86 -10.68
N LEU A 44 -3.91 5.53 -10.56
CA LEU A 44 -5.10 4.79 -10.99
C LEU A 44 -6.35 5.10 -10.16
N ALA A 45 -6.18 5.47 -8.89
CA ALA A 45 -7.27 5.90 -8.02
C ALA A 45 -7.69 7.35 -8.23
N ASP A 46 -6.98 8.11 -9.06
CA ASP A 46 -7.19 9.56 -9.24
C ASP A 46 -7.19 10.32 -7.91
N CYS A 47 -6.26 9.98 -7.01
CA CYS A 47 -6.15 10.65 -5.73
C CYS A 47 -5.80 12.14 -5.94
N PRO A 48 -6.66 13.07 -5.48
CA PRO A 48 -6.47 14.49 -5.75
C PRO A 48 -5.48 15.17 -4.82
N TYR A 49 -4.93 14.43 -3.86
CA TYR A 49 -4.04 14.95 -2.82
C TYR A 49 -2.67 14.29 -2.90
N GLU A 50 -1.65 15.02 -2.45
CA GLU A 50 -0.37 14.40 -2.09
C GLU A 50 -0.60 13.54 -0.84
N ALA A 51 -0.08 12.32 -0.84
CA ALA A 51 -0.37 11.31 0.18
C ALA A 51 0.85 10.92 1.00
N GLU A 52 0.62 10.55 2.25
CA GLU A 52 1.61 9.99 3.15
C GLU A 52 1.24 8.54 3.49
N ILE A 53 2.20 7.65 3.32
CA ILE A 53 2.06 6.22 3.62
C ILE A 53 3.24 5.77 4.47
N ASN A 54 2.96 4.99 5.52
CA ASN A 54 3.98 4.33 6.33
C ASN A 54 4.01 2.84 5.99
N LEU A 55 5.20 2.30 5.77
CA LEU A 55 5.43 0.90 5.48
C LEU A 55 6.43 0.31 6.47
N LEU A 56 6.00 -0.72 7.20
CA LEU A 56 6.86 -1.49 8.08
C LEU A 56 7.13 -2.86 7.45
N LEU A 57 8.40 -3.17 7.22
CA LEU A 57 8.86 -4.49 6.82
C LEU A 57 9.32 -5.22 8.08
N THR A 58 8.62 -6.28 8.45
CA THR A 58 8.87 -7.02 9.67
C THR A 58 8.94 -8.54 9.42
N GLU A 59 8.85 -9.33 10.46
CA GLU A 59 8.93 -10.79 10.42
C GLU A 59 7.69 -11.42 11.04
N ASN A 60 7.52 -12.72 10.84
CA ASN A 60 6.33 -13.47 11.27
C ASN A 60 6.00 -13.29 12.76
N ALA A 61 7.00 -13.25 13.64
CA ALA A 61 6.76 -13.12 15.08
C ALA A 61 6.04 -11.80 15.42
N GLN A 62 6.49 -10.69 14.86
CA GLN A 62 5.94 -9.37 15.13
C GLN A 62 4.57 -9.17 14.47
N ILE A 63 4.42 -9.58 13.23
CA ILE A 63 3.12 -9.45 12.54
C ILE A 63 2.06 -10.38 13.14
N HIS A 64 2.47 -11.52 13.70
CA HIS A 64 1.61 -12.41 14.46
C HIS A 64 0.99 -11.68 15.66
N GLU A 65 1.82 -11.00 16.46
CA GLU A 65 1.35 -10.21 17.60
C GLU A 65 0.37 -9.11 17.18
N MET A 66 0.69 -8.38 16.11
CA MET A 66 -0.18 -7.34 15.56
C MET A 66 -1.51 -7.90 15.08
N ASN A 67 -1.49 -9.04 14.41
CA ASN A 67 -2.69 -9.69 13.90
C ASN A 67 -3.61 -10.15 15.04
N LEU A 68 -3.02 -10.67 16.11
CA LEU A 68 -3.75 -11.05 17.32
C LEU A 68 -4.39 -9.83 18.00
N GLU A 69 -3.64 -8.76 18.21
CA GLU A 69 -4.13 -7.54 18.85
C GLU A 69 -5.21 -6.82 18.03
N GLN A 70 -4.99 -6.68 16.73
CA GLN A 70 -5.85 -5.85 15.88
C GLN A 70 -7.04 -6.60 15.29
N ARG A 71 -6.89 -7.89 15.03
CA ARG A 71 -7.91 -8.71 14.36
C ARG A 71 -8.41 -9.89 15.18
N GLY A 72 -7.78 -10.17 16.32
CA GLY A 72 -8.11 -11.35 17.14
C GLY A 72 -7.71 -12.68 16.50
N ILE A 73 -6.81 -12.68 15.53
CA ILE A 73 -6.35 -13.85 14.80
C ILE A 73 -4.96 -14.26 15.30
N ASP A 74 -4.88 -15.40 15.96
CA ASP A 74 -3.65 -15.91 16.60
C ASP A 74 -2.78 -16.68 15.59
N ARG A 75 -2.28 -15.97 14.58
CA ARG A 75 -1.33 -16.50 13.58
C ARG A 75 -0.66 -15.36 12.83
N PRO A 76 0.53 -15.59 12.22
CA PRO A 76 1.11 -14.62 11.31
C PRO A 76 0.26 -14.46 10.05
N THR A 77 0.39 -13.31 9.39
CA THR A 77 -0.20 -13.04 8.08
C THR A 77 0.87 -12.43 7.17
N ASP A 78 0.56 -12.29 5.89
CA ASP A 78 1.47 -11.69 4.91
C ASP A 78 1.50 -10.17 4.99
N VAL A 79 0.33 -9.54 5.07
CA VAL A 79 0.20 -8.08 5.10
C VAL A 79 -0.95 -7.66 6.02
N LEU A 80 -0.74 -6.55 6.72
CA LEU A 80 -1.79 -5.84 7.46
C LEU A 80 -1.92 -4.42 6.89
N SER A 81 -3.14 -3.98 6.72
CA SER A 81 -3.47 -2.64 6.24
C SER A 81 -4.25 -1.89 7.31
N PHE A 82 -3.81 -0.68 7.64
CA PHE A 82 -4.46 0.18 8.64
C PHE A 82 -4.91 1.48 7.98
N PRO A 83 -6.09 1.48 7.32
CA PRO A 83 -6.62 2.69 6.69
C PRO A 83 -6.91 3.77 7.73
N MET A 84 -6.56 5.02 7.43
CA MET A 84 -6.87 6.17 8.27
C MET A 84 -8.06 6.98 7.75
N ILE A 85 -8.57 6.65 6.57
CA ILE A 85 -9.70 7.32 5.95
C ILE A 85 -10.88 6.36 5.90
N GLU A 86 -12.07 6.85 6.29
CA GLU A 86 -13.32 6.14 6.10
C GLU A 86 -14.01 6.63 4.83
N TYR A 87 -14.31 5.71 3.93
CA TYR A 87 -14.97 6.01 2.64
C TYR A 87 -16.41 5.52 2.66
N GLU A 88 -17.31 6.28 2.08
CA GLU A 88 -18.68 5.80 1.80
C GLU A 88 -18.67 4.81 0.63
N GLU A 89 -17.94 5.15 -0.43
CA GLU A 89 -17.70 4.30 -1.59
C GLU A 89 -16.20 4.12 -1.79
N PRO A 90 -15.71 2.91 -2.10
CA PRO A 90 -14.28 2.69 -2.31
C PRO A 90 -13.70 3.61 -3.40
N GLY A 91 -12.59 4.26 -3.07
CA GLY A 91 -11.90 5.16 -3.99
C GLY A 91 -12.54 6.53 -4.18
N ASP A 92 -13.61 6.83 -3.46
CA ASP A 92 -14.26 8.14 -3.53
C ASP A 92 -13.66 9.11 -2.51
N PHE A 93 -12.73 9.95 -2.96
CA PHE A 93 -12.06 10.95 -2.14
C PHE A 93 -12.91 12.18 -1.84
N SER A 94 -14.13 12.28 -2.37
CA SER A 94 -15.01 13.42 -2.14
C SER A 94 -15.50 13.54 -0.70
N VAL A 95 -15.39 12.48 0.10
CA VAL A 95 -15.66 12.48 1.54
C VAL A 95 -14.66 13.33 2.33
N ILE A 96 -13.50 13.62 1.73
CA ILE A 96 -12.43 14.41 2.34
C ILE A 96 -12.62 15.85 1.90
N ASP A 97 -12.90 16.72 2.86
CA ASP A 97 -13.14 18.15 2.65
C ASP A 97 -12.30 19.01 3.59
N GLU A 98 -12.51 20.33 3.55
CA GLU A 98 -11.80 21.27 4.42
C GLU A 98 -12.08 21.03 5.92
N GLU A 99 -13.22 20.43 6.26
CA GLU A 99 -13.57 20.07 7.64
C GLU A 99 -12.85 18.81 8.11
N SER A 100 -12.27 18.02 7.19
CA SER A 100 -11.49 16.82 7.47
C SER A 100 -10.02 17.13 7.79
N ALA A 101 -9.74 18.21 8.51
CA ALA A 101 -8.37 18.66 8.83
C ALA A 101 -7.53 17.59 9.53
N GLU A 102 -8.16 16.67 10.28
CA GLU A 102 -7.50 15.56 10.96
C GLU A 102 -6.92 14.52 9.99
N ALA A 103 -7.42 14.46 8.76
CA ALA A 103 -6.93 13.55 7.73
C ALA A 103 -5.59 14.00 7.13
N PHE A 104 -5.20 15.23 7.31
CA PHE A 104 -3.99 15.80 6.75
C PHE A 104 -2.92 16.01 7.81
N ASN A 105 -1.66 15.72 7.44
CA ASN A 105 -0.52 15.98 8.29
C ASN A 105 -0.35 17.51 8.45
N PRO A 106 -0.38 18.06 9.67
CA PRO A 106 -0.30 19.49 9.87
C PRO A 106 1.04 20.12 9.47
N GLU A 107 2.10 19.33 9.40
CA GLU A 107 3.42 19.81 9.00
C GLU A 107 3.63 19.79 7.49
N SER A 108 3.21 18.71 6.81
CA SER A 108 3.43 18.54 5.37
C SER A 108 2.24 18.92 4.50
N GLY A 109 1.04 18.92 5.05
CA GLY A 109 -0.20 19.11 4.30
C GLY A 109 -0.63 17.88 3.50
N GLU A 110 0.08 16.76 3.63
CA GLU A 110 -0.23 15.53 2.91
C GLU A 110 -1.38 14.76 3.56
N LEU A 111 -2.19 14.10 2.72
CA LEU A 111 -3.25 13.21 3.17
C LEU A 111 -2.64 11.94 3.77
N MET A 112 -2.89 11.68 5.04
CA MET A 112 -2.43 10.48 5.73
C MET A 112 -3.33 9.30 5.38
N LEU A 113 -2.92 8.46 4.42
CA LEU A 113 -3.72 7.33 3.96
C LEU A 113 -3.72 6.16 4.93
N GLY A 114 -2.60 5.88 5.55
CA GLY A 114 -2.50 4.82 6.52
C GLY A 114 -1.16 4.10 6.55
N ASP A 115 -1.18 2.94 7.21
CA ASP A 115 0.00 2.12 7.45
C ASP A 115 -0.15 0.75 6.81
N ILE A 116 0.97 0.25 6.29
CA ILE A 116 1.10 -1.08 5.71
C ILE A 116 2.18 -1.83 6.48
N VAL A 117 1.89 -3.05 6.91
CA VAL A 117 2.86 -3.93 7.58
C VAL A 117 2.98 -5.22 6.77
N ILE A 118 4.21 -5.58 6.39
CA ILE A 118 4.49 -6.76 5.56
C ILE A 118 5.47 -7.68 6.29
N SER A 119 5.17 -8.99 6.30
CA SER A 119 6.10 -10.02 6.74
C SER A 119 7.06 -10.39 5.61
N LYS A 120 8.35 -10.15 5.82
CA LYS A 120 9.40 -10.53 4.86
C LYS A 120 9.47 -12.05 4.64
N GLU A 121 9.26 -12.84 5.70
CA GLU A 121 9.21 -14.30 5.59
C GLU A 121 8.07 -14.76 4.68
N LYS A 122 6.90 -14.15 4.79
CA LYS A 122 5.75 -14.46 3.94
C LYS A 122 5.96 -14.05 2.49
N VAL A 123 6.65 -12.94 2.25
CA VAL A 123 7.06 -12.55 0.88
C VAL A 123 7.87 -13.68 0.25
N LEU A 124 8.87 -14.19 0.95
CA LEU A 124 9.73 -15.26 0.44
C LEU A 124 8.99 -16.59 0.26
N SER A 125 8.23 -17.01 1.28
CA SER A 125 7.53 -18.31 1.25
C SER A 125 6.39 -18.33 0.23
N GLN A 126 5.64 -17.26 0.09
CA GLN A 126 4.55 -17.16 -0.90
C GLN A 126 5.08 -17.04 -2.33
N ALA A 127 6.18 -16.33 -2.52
CA ALA A 127 6.84 -16.28 -3.83
C ALA A 127 7.26 -17.68 -4.30
N GLU A 128 7.84 -18.48 -3.43
CA GLU A 128 8.20 -19.87 -3.71
C GLU A 128 6.96 -20.74 -3.98
N GLU A 129 5.95 -20.63 -3.13
CA GLU A 129 4.69 -21.38 -3.26
C GLU A 129 3.98 -21.09 -4.58
N TYR A 130 3.93 -19.83 -5.00
CA TYR A 130 3.23 -19.40 -6.21
C TYR A 130 4.12 -19.42 -7.47
N GLY A 131 5.40 -19.77 -7.33
CA GLY A 131 6.32 -19.89 -8.45
C GLY A 131 6.66 -18.59 -9.14
N HIS A 132 6.80 -17.49 -8.37
CA HIS A 132 7.25 -16.21 -8.90
C HIS A 132 8.34 -15.57 -8.01
N LEU A 133 8.93 -14.45 -8.48
CA LEU A 133 10.00 -13.78 -7.75
C LEU A 133 9.49 -13.09 -6.48
N PRO A 134 10.32 -13.03 -5.42
CA PRO A 134 9.98 -12.27 -4.21
C PRO A 134 9.61 -10.81 -4.48
N LYS A 135 10.29 -10.15 -5.40
CA LYS A 135 9.99 -8.80 -5.87
C LYS A 135 8.53 -8.65 -6.34
N ARG A 136 8.03 -9.62 -7.08
CA ARG A 136 6.65 -9.63 -7.56
C ARG A 136 5.65 -9.82 -6.42
N GLU A 137 5.92 -10.75 -5.52
CA GLU A 137 5.07 -10.97 -4.34
C GLU A 137 4.99 -9.72 -3.46
N TYR A 138 6.12 -9.10 -3.20
CA TYR A 138 6.21 -7.84 -2.47
C TYR A 138 5.39 -6.72 -3.12
N ALA A 139 5.56 -6.53 -4.42
CA ALA A 139 4.81 -5.55 -5.19
C ALA A 139 3.30 -5.82 -5.14
N PHE A 140 2.90 -7.08 -5.27
CA PHE A 140 1.51 -7.51 -5.21
C PHE A 140 0.87 -7.23 -3.84
N LEU A 141 1.58 -7.51 -2.75
CA LEU A 141 1.10 -7.23 -1.40
C LEU A 141 0.91 -5.73 -1.14
N ILE A 142 1.80 -4.90 -1.66
CA ILE A 142 1.66 -3.44 -1.57
C ILE A 142 0.45 -2.95 -2.37
N ALA A 143 0.27 -3.45 -3.60
CA ALA A 143 -0.89 -3.11 -4.44
C ALA A 143 -2.20 -3.47 -3.73
N HIS A 144 -2.26 -4.67 -3.18
CA HIS A 144 -3.40 -5.15 -2.41
C HIS A 144 -3.70 -4.26 -1.21
N SER A 145 -2.67 -3.94 -0.44
CA SER A 145 -2.79 -3.08 0.74
C SER A 145 -3.22 -1.66 0.39
N MET A 146 -2.69 -1.08 -0.69
CA MET A 146 -3.11 0.25 -1.15
C MET A 146 -4.60 0.30 -1.47
N LEU A 147 -5.14 -0.74 -2.07
CA LEU A 147 -6.59 -0.81 -2.34
C LEU A 147 -7.40 -0.83 -1.05
N HIS A 148 -6.94 -1.53 -0.01
CA HIS A 148 -7.56 -1.45 1.31
C HIS A 148 -7.48 -0.04 1.90
N LEU A 149 -6.37 0.68 1.71
CA LEU A 149 -6.25 2.07 2.16
C LEU A 149 -7.20 3.02 1.42
N PHE A 150 -7.63 2.65 0.21
CA PHE A 150 -8.66 3.38 -0.55
C PHE A 150 -10.09 2.93 -0.24
N GLY A 151 -10.27 1.98 0.67
CA GLY A 151 -11.58 1.51 1.09
C GLY A 151 -12.11 0.28 0.37
N TYR A 152 -11.35 -0.30 -0.56
CA TYR A 152 -11.74 -1.57 -1.20
C TYR A 152 -11.64 -2.74 -0.22
N ASP A 153 -12.52 -3.70 -0.37
CA ASP A 153 -12.54 -4.90 0.45
C ASP A 153 -12.89 -6.11 -0.43
N HIS A 154 -12.83 -7.31 0.14
CA HIS A 154 -13.13 -8.58 -0.53
C HIS A 154 -14.01 -9.50 0.31
N MET A 155 -14.90 -8.91 1.11
CA MET A 155 -15.82 -9.66 2.00
C MET A 155 -16.88 -10.43 1.24
N VAL A 156 -17.29 -9.94 0.07
CA VAL A 156 -18.25 -10.60 -0.83
C VAL A 156 -17.65 -10.73 -2.23
N ASP A 157 -18.18 -11.67 -3.03
CA ASP A 157 -17.64 -11.99 -4.36
C ASP A 157 -17.59 -10.78 -5.30
N GLU A 158 -18.59 -9.91 -5.28
CA GLU A 158 -18.68 -8.72 -6.12
C GLU A 158 -17.56 -7.73 -5.79
N GLU A 159 -17.27 -7.50 -4.51
CA GLU A 159 -16.17 -6.66 -4.04
C GLU A 159 -14.83 -7.25 -4.43
N ARG A 160 -14.67 -8.56 -4.27
CA ARG A 160 -13.45 -9.27 -4.61
C ARG A 160 -13.10 -9.14 -6.10
N VAL A 161 -14.08 -9.30 -6.98
CA VAL A 161 -13.87 -9.16 -8.43
C VAL A 161 -13.38 -7.75 -8.78
N VAL A 162 -13.97 -6.72 -8.21
CA VAL A 162 -13.54 -5.33 -8.41
C VAL A 162 -12.12 -5.12 -7.91
N MET A 163 -11.82 -5.59 -6.72
CA MET A 163 -10.49 -5.43 -6.11
C MET A 163 -9.40 -6.16 -6.91
N GLU A 164 -9.67 -7.40 -7.33
CA GLU A 164 -8.73 -8.18 -8.15
C GLU A 164 -8.46 -7.52 -9.50
N ALA A 165 -9.48 -6.94 -10.14
CA ALA A 165 -9.32 -6.20 -11.38
C ALA A 165 -8.43 -4.96 -11.18
N LYS A 166 -8.62 -4.23 -10.10
CA LYS A 166 -7.79 -3.07 -9.72
C LYS A 166 -6.35 -3.46 -9.42
N GLN A 167 -6.13 -4.54 -8.70
CA GLN A 167 -4.80 -5.08 -8.44
C GLN A 167 -4.07 -5.40 -9.74
N LYS A 168 -4.76 -6.03 -10.67
CA LYS A 168 -4.21 -6.37 -11.99
C LYS A 168 -3.80 -5.11 -12.76
N GLU A 169 -4.64 -4.07 -12.77
CA GLU A 169 -4.32 -2.79 -13.40
C GLU A 169 -3.06 -2.16 -12.82
N ILE A 170 -2.92 -2.16 -11.48
CA ILE A 170 -1.73 -1.62 -10.81
C ILE A 170 -0.47 -2.41 -11.23
N MET A 171 -0.54 -3.74 -11.19
CA MET A 171 0.60 -4.59 -11.55
C MET A 171 1.00 -4.45 -13.02
N GLU A 172 0.04 -4.33 -13.92
CA GLU A 172 0.30 -4.08 -15.35
C GLU A 172 0.98 -2.73 -15.57
N LYS A 173 0.51 -1.69 -14.87
CA LYS A 173 1.08 -0.35 -14.95
C LYS A 173 2.53 -0.31 -14.46
N VAL A 174 2.84 -1.02 -13.41
CA VAL A 174 4.18 -1.12 -12.83
C VAL A 174 5.11 -1.98 -13.72
N GLY A 175 4.55 -2.95 -14.44
CA GLY A 175 5.32 -3.82 -15.32
C GLY A 175 6.12 -4.90 -14.59
N ILE A 176 5.72 -5.27 -13.38
CA ILE A 176 6.35 -6.35 -12.62
C ILE A 176 5.54 -7.64 -12.85
N PHE A 177 6.02 -8.46 -13.75
CA PHE A 177 5.39 -9.71 -14.16
C PHE A 177 6.09 -10.93 -13.55
N ARG A 178 5.46 -12.08 -13.69
CA ARG A 178 6.06 -13.37 -13.36
C ARG A 178 7.35 -13.63 -14.13
#